data_c6a558819719e6e259c52a1cb8eb1b78
#
_entry.id   c6a558819719e6e259c52a1cb8eb1b78
#
_cell.length_a   1.000
_cell.length_b   1.000
_cell.length_c   1.000
_cell.angle_alpha   90.00
_cell.angle_beta   90.00
_cell.angle_gamma   90.00
#
_symmetry.space_group_name_H-M   'P 1'
#
loop_
_entity.id
_entity.type
_entity.pdbx_description
1 polymer ?
#
loop_
_entity_poly.entity_id
_entity_poly.type
_entity_poly.pdbx_seq_one_letter_code
_entity_poly.pdbx_strand_id
1 'polypeptide(L)'
;MAIRPVKFSRLAQPTMEGAGVNLHRVFGFGDTKPFDPFLMMDDFRNDDPNKYMKGFPWHPHRGIETITYVLSGTVEHADSLGNNGSLSDGDIQWMTAGSGIIHQEMPKGNKNGAMHGFQLWANLPSNQKMTAPRYQDIKSKEIKSLVDDDGTIIKVIAGDYRGYKGPVDGIAAEPEYLDIYIPPLKFKRFPFDTSRQGFAYIFEGDGDFHNASNPVGIKVEKEFNGQEFELRDLSGNRTLVVFDNGDEVAVQAGEKGIRFLLISGTPIKEPVAWHGPIVMLSVSYTHLTLPTIYSV
;
A
#
# COMPACT_ATOMS: atom_id res chain seq x y z
N MET A 1 4.36 -12.93 -23.46
CA MET A 1 4.20 -12.13 -22.22
C MET A 1 5.51 -11.45 -21.94
N ALA A 2 5.47 -10.14 -21.65
CA ALA A 2 6.64 -9.32 -21.41
C ALA A 2 6.75 -9.01 -19.91
N ILE A 3 7.89 -9.36 -19.30
CA ILE A 3 8.12 -9.02 -17.89
C ILE A 3 8.20 -7.50 -17.75
N ARG A 4 7.49 -6.93 -16.77
CA ARG A 4 7.61 -5.54 -16.39
C ARG A 4 8.98 -5.29 -15.80
N PRO A 5 9.82 -4.44 -16.40
CA PRO A 5 11.12 -4.12 -15.82
C PRO A 5 10.94 -3.30 -14.54
N VAL A 6 11.86 -3.45 -13.61
CA VAL A 6 11.97 -2.57 -12.45
C VAL A 6 12.44 -1.20 -12.94
N LYS A 7 11.59 -0.19 -12.76
CA LYS A 7 11.89 1.20 -13.09
C LYS A 7 12.85 1.83 -12.08
N PHE A 8 12.58 1.60 -10.82
CA PHE A 8 13.46 1.91 -9.70
C PHE A 8 13.02 1.17 -8.44
N SER A 9 13.94 1.05 -7.48
CA SER A 9 13.66 0.59 -6.13
C SER A 9 14.25 1.55 -5.10
N ARG A 10 13.63 1.62 -3.92
CA ARG A 10 14.13 2.45 -2.81
C ARG A 10 13.60 1.94 -1.46
N LEU A 11 14.35 2.22 -0.40
CA LEU A 11 13.90 1.96 0.97
C LEU A 11 12.87 3.00 1.41
N ALA A 12 11.86 2.53 2.17
CA ALA A 12 10.94 3.41 2.88
C ALA A 12 11.67 4.26 3.92
N GLN A 13 11.26 5.51 4.07
CA GLN A 13 11.98 6.50 4.89
C GLN A 13 11.35 6.64 6.28
N PRO A 14 12.14 6.63 7.37
CA PRO A 14 11.63 6.93 8.70
C PRO A 14 10.92 8.29 8.71
N THR A 15 9.73 8.32 9.25
CA THR A 15 8.87 9.52 9.27
C THR A 15 8.08 9.55 10.59
N MET A 16 7.67 10.74 11.01
CA MET A 16 6.80 10.91 12.17
C MET A 16 5.53 11.63 11.73
N GLU A 17 4.38 11.06 12.05
CA GLU A 17 3.06 11.60 11.68
C GLU A 17 2.08 11.56 12.87
N GLY A 18 0.87 12.10 12.68
CA GLY A 18 -0.15 12.15 13.71
C GLY A 18 0.34 12.85 14.98
N ALA A 19 0.03 12.32 16.15
CA ALA A 19 0.48 12.85 17.43
C ALA A 19 1.86 12.34 17.88
N GLY A 20 2.69 11.90 16.95
CA GLY A 20 4.02 11.35 17.18
C GLY A 20 4.12 9.85 16.91
N VAL A 21 3.41 9.36 15.91
CA VAL A 21 3.53 8.00 15.41
C VAL A 21 4.78 7.88 14.53
N ASN A 22 5.71 7.04 14.95
CA ASN A 22 6.90 6.71 14.15
C ASN A 22 6.54 5.61 13.15
N LEU A 23 6.73 5.88 11.88
CA LEU A 23 6.41 5.00 10.77
C LEU A 23 7.48 5.08 9.68
N HIS A 24 7.32 4.31 8.59
CA HIS A 24 8.18 4.41 7.42
C HIS A 24 7.32 4.80 6.22
N ARG A 25 7.59 5.97 5.65
CA ARG A 25 6.92 6.44 4.43
C ARG A 25 7.51 5.78 3.22
N VAL A 26 6.68 5.07 2.47
CA VAL A 26 7.06 4.36 1.24
C VAL A 26 7.11 5.35 0.07
N PHE A 27 6.06 6.16 -0.08
CA PHE A 27 5.98 7.32 -0.98
C PHE A 27 4.90 8.29 -0.49
N GLY A 28 4.91 9.52 -1.00
CA GLY A 28 3.95 10.54 -0.56
C GLY A 28 4.07 11.85 -1.28
N PHE A 29 3.83 12.96 -0.57
CA PHE A 29 3.81 14.31 -1.11
C PHE A 29 5.04 14.64 -1.98
N GLY A 30 4.78 15.18 -3.18
CA GLY A 30 5.81 15.53 -4.17
C GLY A 30 6.21 14.40 -5.13
N ASP A 31 5.72 13.19 -4.93
CA ASP A 31 6.12 12.00 -5.69
C ASP A 31 4.91 11.19 -6.21
N THR A 32 3.89 11.88 -6.70
CA THR A 32 2.62 11.23 -7.07
C THR A 32 2.60 10.63 -8.48
N LYS A 33 3.38 11.18 -9.43
CA LYS A 33 3.33 10.76 -10.84
C LYS A 33 3.60 9.28 -11.10
N PRO A 34 4.59 8.64 -10.47
CA PRO A 34 4.87 7.22 -10.68
C PRO A 34 3.83 6.30 -10.03
N PHE A 35 2.97 6.83 -9.16
CA PHE A 35 2.05 6.06 -8.32
C PHE A 35 0.58 6.30 -8.65
N ASP A 36 0.25 7.20 -9.60
CA ASP A 36 -1.13 7.45 -9.99
C ASP A 36 -1.88 6.12 -10.27
N PRO A 37 -2.98 5.81 -9.57
CA PRO A 37 -3.85 6.71 -8.80
C PRO A 37 -3.52 6.82 -7.30
N PHE A 38 -2.42 6.25 -6.83
CA PHE A 38 -2.08 6.29 -5.41
C PHE A 38 -1.28 7.56 -5.07
N LEU A 39 -1.50 8.06 -3.85
CA LEU A 39 -0.93 9.32 -3.39
C LEU A 39 0.13 9.13 -2.33
N MET A 40 -0.08 8.20 -1.40
CA MET A 40 0.80 7.99 -0.26
C MET A 40 0.68 6.54 0.22
N MET A 41 1.79 6.01 0.72
CA MET A 41 1.80 4.75 1.46
C MET A 41 2.73 4.85 2.67
N ASP A 42 2.25 4.39 3.82
CA ASP A 42 2.98 4.30 5.07
C ASP A 42 2.96 2.87 5.63
N ASP A 43 4.11 2.42 6.12
CA ASP A 43 4.29 1.22 6.96
C ASP A 43 4.43 1.71 8.41
N PHE A 44 3.36 1.55 9.22
CA PHE A 44 3.35 1.99 10.61
C PHE A 44 3.74 0.89 11.61
N ARG A 45 4.54 -0.06 11.16
CA ARG A 45 5.08 -1.12 11.99
C ARG A 45 6.01 -0.59 13.08
N ASN A 46 5.70 -0.95 14.35
CA ASN A 46 6.51 -0.60 15.51
C ASN A 46 6.28 -1.58 16.66
N ASP A 47 7.36 -1.93 17.39
CA ASP A 47 7.31 -2.82 18.54
C ASP A 47 7.33 -2.04 19.87
N ASP A 48 7.47 -0.71 19.84
CA ASP A 48 7.48 0.15 21.01
C ASP A 48 6.17 0.97 21.09
N PRO A 49 5.26 0.66 22.02
CA PRO A 49 4.00 1.36 22.18
C PRO A 49 4.12 2.87 22.36
N ASN A 50 5.20 3.35 22.97
CA ASN A 50 5.42 4.78 23.16
C ASN A 50 5.58 5.54 21.83
N LYS A 51 5.92 4.84 20.75
CA LYS A 51 6.17 5.41 19.43
C LYS A 51 4.96 5.39 18.49
N TYR A 52 3.82 4.78 18.90
CA TYR A 52 2.63 4.74 18.06
C TYR A 52 1.29 4.97 18.79
N MET A 53 1.18 4.68 20.10
CA MET A 53 -0.10 4.71 20.82
C MET A 53 -0.78 6.08 20.88
N LYS A 54 -0.06 7.18 20.62
CA LYS A 54 -0.66 8.52 20.54
C LYS A 54 -1.58 8.66 19.32
N GLY A 55 -1.39 7.81 18.32
CA GLY A 55 -2.25 7.65 17.17
C GLY A 55 -2.42 8.88 16.31
N PHE A 56 -3.52 8.87 15.60
CA PHE A 56 -3.96 9.94 14.71
C PHE A 56 -5.28 10.52 15.27
N PRO A 57 -5.19 11.52 16.18
CA PRO A 57 -6.36 12.19 16.73
C PRO A 57 -7.21 12.83 15.62
N TRP A 58 -8.39 13.30 15.98
CA TRP A 58 -9.37 13.88 15.06
C TRP A 58 -8.74 14.75 13.97
N HIS A 59 -8.82 14.28 12.72
CA HIS A 59 -8.30 14.96 11.54
C HIS A 59 -9.25 14.76 10.35
N PRO A 60 -9.31 15.74 9.42
CA PRO A 60 -10.16 15.65 8.25
C PRO A 60 -9.50 14.89 7.10
N HIS A 61 -10.33 14.35 6.16
CA HIS A 61 -9.91 13.98 4.81
C HIS A 61 -10.93 14.46 3.78
N ARG A 62 -10.47 14.78 2.57
CA ARG A 62 -11.33 15.16 1.45
C ARG A 62 -10.71 14.80 0.12
N GLY A 63 -11.55 14.28 -0.81
CA GLY A 63 -11.17 14.02 -2.21
C GLY A 63 -10.27 12.80 -2.41
N ILE A 64 -10.18 11.92 -1.42
CA ILE A 64 -9.37 10.70 -1.44
C ILE A 64 -10.12 9.51 -0.86
N GLU A 65 -9.52 8.35 -1.04
CA GLU A 65 -9.81 7.15 -0.27
C GLU A 65 -8.59 6.82 0.61
N THR A 66 -8.83 6.33 1.82
CA THR A 66 -7.79 5.83 2.72
C THR A 66 -8.01 4.35 2.99
N ILE A 67 -6.95 3.57 2.92
CA ILE A 67 -6.98 2.13 3.09
C ILE A 67 -6.03 1.75 4.21
N THR A 68 -6.59 1.24 5.30
CA THR A 68 -5.85 0.73 6.47
C THR A 68 -5.87 -0.79 6.44
N TYR A 69 -4.71 -1.44 6.38
CA TYR A 69 -4.55 -2.89 6.48
C TYR A 69 -3.75 -3.22 7.73
N VAL A 70 -4.35 -3.91 8.69
CA VAL A 70 -3.72 -4.30 9.96
C VAL A 70 -3.21 -5.73 9.85
N LEU A 71 -1.91 -5.95 10.04
CA LEU A 71 -1.31 -7.29 10.09
C LEU A 71 -1.17 -7.83 11.50
N SER A 72 -0.93 -6.95 12.47
CA SER A 72 -0.82 -7.31 13.89
C SER A 72 -1.17 -6.12 14.78
N GLY A 73 -1.89 -6.37 15.84
CA GLY A 73 -2.42 -5.36 16.75
C GLY A 73 -3.83 -4.95 16.40
N THR A 74 -4.25 -3.80 16.89
CA THR A 74 -5.62 -3.29 16.72
C THR A 74 -5.58 -1.80 16.42
N VAL A 75 -6.45 -1.32 15.54
CA VAL A 75 -6.69 0.11 15.31
C VAL A 75 -8.15 0.41 15.61
N GLU A 76 -8.41 1.18 16.66
CA GLU A 76 -9.75 1.71 16.91
C GLU A 76 -9.97 2.98 16.08
N HIS A 77 -11.14 3.11 15.48
CA HIS A 77 -11.50 4.27 14.69
C HIS A 77 -12.87 4.83 15.08
N ALA A 78 -13.04 6.13 14.88
CA ALA A 78 -14.34 6.81 15.02
C ALA A 78 -14.38 8.00 14.07
N ASP A 79 -15.58 8.40 13.63
CA ASP A 79 -15.76 9.50 12.70
C ASP A 79 -16.86 10.50 13.12
N SER A 80 -16.92 11.63 12.39
CA SER A 80 -17.89 12.71 12.59
C SER A 80 -19.33 12.35 12.19
N LEU A 81 -19.55 11.21 11.55
CA LEU A 81 -20.88 10.72 11.17
C LEU A 81 -21.46 9.74 12.22
N GLY A 82 -20.70 9.46 13.29
CA GLY A 82 -21.09 8.56 14.37
C GLY A 82 -20.71 7.10 14.16
N ASN A 83 -19.94 6.80 13.11
CA ASN A 83 -19.38 5.47 12.93
C ASN A 83 -18.19 5.27 13.89
N ASN A 84 -18.08 4.07 14.42
CA ASN A 84 -16.93 3.65 15.22
C ASN A 84 -16.72 2.15 15.04
N GLY A 85 -15.48 1.70 15.21
CA GLY A 85 -15.13 0.30 15.04
C GLY A 85 -13.71 0.01 15.45
N SER A 86 -13.30 -1.22 15.15
CA SER A 86 -11.97 -1.71 15.44
C SER A 86 -11.53 -2.68 14.35
N LEU A 87 -10.30 -2.47 13.86
CA LEU A 87 -9.59 -3.36 12.96
C LEU A 87 -8.62 -4.21 13.77
N SER A 88 -8.63 -5.50 13.55
CA SER A 88 -7.74 -6.46 14.20
C SER A 88 -6.85 -7.15 13.16
N ASP A 89 -6.08 -8.16 13.58
CA ASP A 89 -5.14 -8.89 12.72
C ASP A 89 -5.80 -9.41 11.43
N GLY A 90 -5.32 -8.92 10.29
CA GLY A 90 -5.79 -9.25 8.96
C GLY A 90 -6.99 -8.44 8.47
N ASP A 91 -7.58 -7.56 9.30
CA ASP A 91 -8.71 -6.72 8.90
C ASP A 91 -8.25 -5.53 8.04
N ILE A 92 -9.18 -5.05 7.22
CA ILE A 92 -8.98 -3.90 6.33
C ILE A 92 -10.14 -2.93 6.50
N GLN A 93 -9.82 -1.65 6.48
CA GLN A 93 -10.81 -0.59 6.30
C GLN A 93 -10.52 0.16 5.01
N TRP A 94 -11.53 0.28 4.16
CA TRP A 94 -11.51 1.14 2.99
C TRP A 94 -12.50 2.27 3.18
N MET A 95 -11.99 3.47 3.42
CA MET A 95 -12.79 4.67 3.63
C MET A 95 -12.72 5.57 2.40
N THR A 96 -13.86 5.83 1.79
CA THR A 96 -14.01 6.91 0.81
C THR A 96 -14.31 8.20 1.55
N ALA A 97 -13.38 9.15 1.59
CA ALA A 97 -13.58 10.44 2.24
C ALA A 97 -14.46 11.39 1.41
N GLY A 98 -14.36 11.34 0.10
CA GLY A 98 -15.22 12.07 -0.84
C GLY A 98 -15.33 13.56 -0.53
N SER A 99 -16.55 14.03 -0.24
CA SER A 99 -16.87 15.45 0.07
C SER A 99 -16.29 15.94 1.40
N GLY A 100 -15.84 15.03 2.25
CA GLY A 100 -15.15 15.32 3.50
C GLY A 100 -15.65 14.51 4.68
N ILE A 101 -14.72 14.06 5.51
CA ILE A 101 -14.96 13.37 6.77
C ILE A 101 -13.91 13.79 7.78
N ILE A 102 -14.29 13.81 9.06
CA ILE A 102 -13.35 13.97 10.16
C ILE A 102 -13.34 12.65 10.92
N HIS A 103 -12.17 12.08 11.16
CA HIS A 103 -12.04 10.82 11.88
C HIS A 103 -10.80 10.79 12.76
N GLN A 104 -10.71 9.76 13.57
CA GLN A 104 -9.51 9.41 14.34
C GLN A 104 -9.17 7.94 14.18
N GLU A 105 -7.89 7.62 14.29
CA GLU A 105 -7.36 6.26 14.28
C GLU A 105 -6.40 6.08 15.46
N MET A 106 -6.72 5.15 16.34
CA MET A 106 -5.99 4.94 17.60
C MET A 106 -5.42 3.52 17.64
N PRO A 107 -4.13 3.35 17.25
CA PRO A 107 -3.49 2.04 17.24
C PRO A 107 -3.24 1.52 18.66
N LYS A 108 -3.48 0.22 18.83
CA LYS A 108 -3.16 -0.55 20.03
C LYS A 108 -2.36 -1.77 19.62
N GLY A 109 -1.24 -1.99 20.26
CA GLY A 109 -0.42 -3.18 20.02
C GLY A 109 -1.13 -4.47 20.37
N ASN A 110 -0.60 -5.56 19.86
CA ASN A 110 -0.95 -6.89 20.32
C ASN A 110 -0.47 -7.12 21.79
N LYS A 111 -0.68 -8.32 22.34
CA LYS A 111 -0.26 -8.67 23.71
C LYS A 111 1.24 -8.46 24.00
N ASN A 112 2.07 -8.36 22.98
CA ASN A 112 3.53 -8.12 23.08
C ASN A 112 3.88 -6.64 22.83
N GLY A 113 2.90 -5.78 22.62
CA GLY A 113 3.09 -4.36 22.29
C GLY A 113 3.48 -4.10 20.82
N ALA A 114 3.47 -5.11 19.96
CA ALA A 114 3.77 -4.90 18.54
C ALA A 114 2.53 -4.45 17.77
N MET A 115 2.74 -3.48 16.88
CA MET A 115 1.77 -2.99 15.91
C MET A 115 2.36 -3.11 14.50
N HIS A 116 1.63 -3.70 13.56
CA HIS A 116 2.04 -3.76 12.17
C HIS A 116 0.84 -3.55 11.25
N GLY A 117 0.95 -2.61 10.36
CA GLY A 117 -0.05 -2.34 9.34
C GLY A 117 0.41 -1.30 8.34
N PHE A 118 -0.44 -1.07 7.35
CA PHE A 118 -0.19 -0.16 6.23
C PHE A 118 -1.32 0.82 6.08
N GLN A 119 -0.98 2.04 5.73
CA GLN A 119 -1.90 3.08 5.31
C GLN A 119 -1.61 3.41 3.85
N LEU A 120 -2.59 3.25 2.97
CA LEU A 120 -2.51 3.63 1.56
C LEU A 120 -3.55 4.70 1.27
N TRP A 121 -3.18 5.76 0.55
CA TRP A 121 -4.12 6.75 0.03
C TRP A 121 -4.27 6.60 -1.47
N ALA A 122 -5.51 6.49 -1.92
CA ALA A 122 -5.88 6.50 -3.34
C ALA A 122 -6.61 7.80 -3.69
N ASN A 123 -6.30 8.34 -4.85
CA ASN A 123 -6.96 9.54 -5.36
C ASN A 123 -8.36 9.22 -5.89
N LEU A 124 -9.28 10.15 -5.75
CA LEU A 124 -10.58 10.09 -6.42
C LEU A 124 -10.54 10.90 -7.73
N PRO A 125 -11.13 10.40 -8.82
CA PRO A 125 -11.30 11.18 -10.03
C PRO A 125 -12.22 12.39 -9.80
N SER A 126 -12.11 13.40 -10.64
CA SER A 126 -12.80 14.70 -10.52
C SER A 126 -14.29 14.57 -10.24
N ASN A 127 -14.96 13.67 -10.96
CA ASN A 127 -16.40 13.42 -10.85
C ASN A 127 -16.81 12.70 -9.55
N GLN A 128 -15.85 12.18 -8.77
CA GLN A 128 -16.10 11.47 -7.50
C GLN A 128 -15.52 12.19 -6.28
N LYS A 129 -14.76 13.28 -6.47
CA LYS A 129 -14.17 14.04 -5.35
C LYS A 129 -15.18 14.54 -4.32
N MET A 130 -16.42 14.76 -4.73
CA MET A 130 -17.49 15.25 -3.88
C MET A 130 -18.55 14.20 -3.57
N THR A 131 -18.26 12.92 -3.76
CA THR A 131 -19.16 11.83 -3.38
C THR A 131 -19.38 11.79 -1.87
N ALA A 132 -20.47 11.19 -1.41
CA ALA A 132 -20.72 11.00 0.01
C ALA A 132 -19.64 10.08 0.64
N PRO A 133 -19.19 10.38 1.87
CA PRO A 133 -18.29 9.49 2.60
C PRO A 133 -18.88 8.09 2.78
N ARG A 134 -18.01 7.08 2.71
CA ARG A 134 -18.42 5.68 2.85
C ARG A 134 -17.29 4.86 3.49
N TYR A 135 -17.67 3.85 4.29
CA TYR A 135 -16.75 2.84 4.84
C TYR A 135 -17.07 1.44 4.33
N GLN A 136 -16.02 0.65 4.18
CA GLN A 136 -16.08 -0.79 4.02
C GLN A 136 -15.10 -1.41 5.02
N ASP A 137 -15.63 -1.95 6.12
CA ASP A 137 -14.85 -2.69 7.11
C ASP A 137 -14.86 -4.17 6.74
N ILE A 138 -13.74 -4.66 6.25
CA ILE A 138 -13.57 -6.03 5.78
C ILE A 138 -12.83 -6.84 6.84
N LYS A 139 -13.47 -7.87 7.35
CA LYS A 139 -12.84 -8.76 8.31
C LYS A 139 -11.92 -9.77 7.62
N SER A 140 -10.85 -10.16 8.28
CA SER A 140 -9.83 -11.07 7.73
C SER A 140 -10.40 -12.37 7.14
N LYS A 141 -11.48 -12.89 7.72
CA LYS A 141 -12.20 -14.09 7.26
C LYS A 141 -12.92 -13.91 5.91
N GLU A 142 -13.15 -12.68 5.48
CA GLU A 142 -13.81 -12.33 4.22
C GLU A 142 -12.80 -12.25 3.06
N ILE A 143 -11.51 -12.13 3.39
CA ILE A 143 -10.43 -12.05 2.42
C ILE A 143 -10.03 -13.45 2.00
N LYS A 144 -10.28 -13.77 0.73
CA LYS A 144 -9.91 -15.06 0.16
C LYS A 144 -8.40 -15.18 0.01
N SER A 145 -7.89 -16.34 0.39
CA SER A 145 -6.50 -16.74 0.15
C SER A 145 -6.46 -17.87 -0.86
N LEU A 146 -5.65 -17.69 -1.91
CA LEU A 146 -5.28 -18.75 -2.82
C LEU A 146 -3.96 -19.34 -2.34
N VAL A 147 -3.85 -20.66 -2.38
CA VAL A 147 -2.61 -21.36 -2.08
C VAL A 147 -2.26 -22.19 -3.32
N ASP A 148 -1.12 -21.88 -3.92
CA ASP A 148 -0.60 -22.62 -5.08
C ASP A 148 0.13 -23.90 -4.62
N ASP A 149 0.35 -24.85 -5.54
CA ASP A 149 0.98 -26.15 -5.26
C ASP A 149 2.40 -26.04 -4.68
N ASP A 150 3.08 -24.92 -4.91
CA ASP A 150 4.43 -24.65 -4.38
C ASP A 150 4.42 -23.96 -3.00
N GLY A 151 3.24 -23.75 -2.43
CA GLY A 151 3.05 -23.10 -1.13
C GLY A 151 3.00 -21.57 -1.19
N THR A 152 2.98 -20.97 -2.39
CA THR A 152 2.73 -19.52 -2.54
C THR A 152 1.31 -19.18 -2.08
N ILE A 153 1.19 -18.16 -1.24
CA ILE A 153 -0.10 -17.69 -0.70
C ILE A 153 -0.39 -16.30 -1.26
N ILE A 154 -1.59 -16.12 -1.81
CA ILE A 154 -2.04 -14.84 -2.35
C ILE A 154 -3.38 -14.47 -1.72
N LYS A 155 -3.42 -13.40 -0.94
CA LYS A 155 -4.66 -12.81 -0.40
C LYS A 155 -5.14 -11.72 -1.35
N VAL A 156 -6.37 -11.84 -1.84
CA VAL A 156 -6.99 -10.87 -2.74
C VAL A 156 -7.81 -9.89 -1.91
N ILE A 157 -7.27 -8.71 -1.68
CA ILE A 157 -7.89 -7.65 -0.88
C ILE A 157 -8.88 -6.85 -1.73
N ALA A 158 -8.45 -6.40 -2.89
CA ALA A 158 -9.28 -5.70 -3.88
C ALA A 158 -8.90 -6.16 -5.29
N GLY A 159 -9.82 -5.99 -6.25
CA GLY A 159 -9.63 -6.42 -7.63
C GLY A 159 -10.01 -7.88 -7.87
N ASP A 160 -9.58 -8.41 -9.00
CA ASP A 160 -9.81 -9.80 -9.42
C ASP A 160 -8.48 -10.45 -9.81
N TYR A 161 -8.12 -11.50 -9.10
CA TYR A 161 -6.93 -12.28 -9.40
C TYR A 161 -7.31 -13.72 -9.72
N ARG A 162 -7.08 -14.17 -10.96
CA ARG A 162 -7.41 -15.52 -11.46
C ARG A 162 -8.87 -15.93 -11.19
N GLY A 163 -9.83 -14.99 -11.33
CA GLY A 163 -11.24 -15.21 -11.08
C GLY A 163 -11.64 -15.17 -9.59
N TYR A 164 -10.72 -14.87 -8.70
CA TYR A 164 -11.02 -14.64 -7.28
C TYR A 164 -11.15 -13.15 -7.03
N LYS A 165 -12.37 -12.71 -6.79
CA LYS A 165 -12.67 -11.31 -6.51
C LYS A 165 -12.44 -10.98 -5.03
N GLY A 166 -11.71 -9.90 -4.77
CA GLY A 166 -11.58 -9.29 -3.43
C GLY A 166 -12.91 -8.76 -2.91
N PRO A 167 -13.07 -8.67 -1.58
CA PRO A 167 -14.33 -8.25 -0.95
C PRO A 167 -14.64 -6.75 -1.11
N VAL A 168 -13.65 -5.91 -1.41
CA VAL A 168 -13.83 -4.46 -1.56
C VAL A 168 -14.43 -4.18 -2.93
N ASP A 169 -15.49 -3.35 -2.99
CA ASP A 169 -16.20 -3.02 -4.22
C ASP A 169 -16.51 -1.52 -4.37
N GLY A 170 -16.93 -1.13 -5.58
CA GLY A 170 -17.38 0.24 -5.87
C GLY A 170 -16.36 1.32 -5.54
N ILE A 171 -15.07 1.02 -5.68
CA ILE A 171 -13.93 1.90 -5.41
C ILE A 171 -13.41 2.54 -6.69
N ALA A 172 -12.85 3.73 -6.56
CA ALA A 172 -12.29 4.45 -7.71
C ALA A 172 -11.02 3.77 -8.22
N ALA A 173 -10.70 4.05 -9.50
CA ALA A 173 -9.44 3.62 -10.15
C ALA A 173 -9.20 2.10 -10.24
N GLU A 174 -10.22 1.29 -9.95
CA GLU A 174 -10.22 -0.17 -10.08
C GLU A 174 -8.92 -0.81 -9.55
N PRO A 175 -8.52 -0.57 -8.29
CA PRO A 175 -7.26 -1.09 -7.78
C PRO A 175 -7.28 -2.61 -7.67
N GLU A 176 -6.11 -3.21 -7.91
CA GLU A 176 -5.79 -4.55 -7.47
C GLU A 176 -4.83 -4.44 -6.28
N TYR A 177 -5.17 -5.07 -5.17
CA TYR A 177 -4.39 -5.05 -3.95
C TYR A 177 -4.23 -6.48 -3.44
N LEU A 178 -3.02 -7.00 -3.56
CA LEU A 178 -2.66 -8.37 -3.19
C LEU A 178 -1.62 -8.37 -2.06
N ASP A 179 -1.79 -9.25 -1.07
CA ASP A 179 -0.76 -9.62 -0.08
C ASP A 179 -0.24 -11.00 -0.46
N ILE A 180 1.03 -11.07 -0.87
CA ILE A 180 1.63 -12.24 -1.49
C ILE A 180 2.78 -12.74 -0.62
N TYR A 181 2.77 -14.04 -0.30
CA TYR A 181 3.89 -14.77 0.27
C TYR A 181 4.39 -15.80 -0.72
N ILE A 182 5.69 -15.79 -1.01
CA ILE A 182 6.37 -16.81 -1.82
C ILE A 182 7.37 -17.55 -0.92
N PRO A 183 7.29 -18.90 -0.83
CA PRO A 183 8.22 -19.68 -0.02
C PRO A 183 9.68 -19.54 -0.46
N PRO A 184 10.65 -19.96 0.39
CA PRO A 184 12.06 -19.91 0.09
C PRO A 184 12.42 -20.49 -1.28
N LEU A 185 13.25 -19.75 -2.02
CA LEU A 185 13.83 -20.16 -3.31
C LEU A 185 12.81 -20.47 -4.42
N LYS A 186 11.55 -20.10 -4.25
CA LYS A 186 10.52 -20.29 -5.30
C LYS A 186 10.49 -19.08 -6.23
N PHE A 187 10.19 -19.37 -7.50
CA PHE A 187 10.00 -18.40 -8.56
C PHE A 187 8.53 -18.31 -8.94
N LYS A 188 8.00 -17.10 -9.08
CA LYS A 188 6.62 -16.85 -9.50
C LYS A 188 6.51 -15.74 -10.52
N ARG A 189 5.45 -15.85 -11.34
CA ARG A 189 5.01 -14.80 -12.25
C ARG A 189 3.57 -14.43 -11.93
N PHE A 190 3.32 -13.14 -11.88
CA PHE A 190 2.01 -12.56 -11.60
C PHE A 190 1.56 -11.79 -12.85
N PRO A 191 0.41 -12.13 -13.44
CA PRO A 191 -0.15 -11.34 -14.53
C PRO A 191 -0.42 -9.92 -14.06
N PHE A 192 -0.23 -8.97 -14.95
CA PHE A 192 -0.37 -7.56 -14.65
C PHE A 192 -0.99 -6.82 -15.84
N ASP A 193 -2.10 -6.14 -15.64
CA ASP A 193 -2.76 -5.39 -16.68
C ASP A 193 -1.88 -4.25 -17.19
N THR A 194 -1.63 -4.20 -18.50
CA THR A 194 -0.74 -3.21 -19.14
C THR A 194 -1.27 -1.78 -19.04
N SER A 195 -2.56 -1.60 -18.82
CA SER A 195 -3.18 -0.27 -18.64
C SER A 195 -2.96 0.32 -17.25
N ARG A 196 -2.51 -0.49 -16.28
CA ARG A 196 -2.35 -0.11 -14.88
C ARG A 196 -0.93 0.28 -14.55
N GLN A 197 -0.78 1.24 -13.64
CA GLN A 197 0.48 1.46 -12.92
C GLN A 197 0.51 0.62 -11.65
N GLY A 198 1.71 0.23 -11.22
CA GLY A 198 1.81 -0.54 -9.99
C GLY A 198 3.21 -0.66 -9.45
N PHE A 199 3.22 -1.15 -8.22
CA PHE A 199 4.44 -1.32 -7.41
C PHE A 199 4.31 -2.53 -6.50
N ALA A 200 5.45 -3.01 -6.01
CA ALA A 200 5.53 -3.93 -4.89
C ALA A 200 6.15 -3.25 -3.67
N TYR A 201 5.69 -3.60 -2.48
CA TYR A 201 6.31 -3.20 -1.22
C TYR A 201 6.64 -4.43 -0.38
N ILE A 202 7.95 -4.70 -0.23
CA ILE A 202 8.44 -5.85 0.53
C ILE A 202 8.45 -5.51 2.02
N PHE A 203 7.79 -6.33 2.83
CA PHE A 203 7.70 -6.13 4.26
C PHE A 203 8.18 -7.32 5.11
N GLU A 204 8.54 -8.44 4.46
CA GLU A 204 9.13 -9.60 5.11
C GLU A 204 10.00 -10.38 4.11
N GLY A 205 11.17 -10.85 4.56
CA GLY A 205 12.11 -11.59 3.73
C GLY A 205 12.77 -10.73 2.65
N ASP A 206 13.19 -11.37 1.57
CA ASP A 206 13.85 -10.75 0.43
C ASP A 206 13.63 -11.53 -0.87
N GLY A 207 13.84 -10.87 -2.01
CA GLY A 207 13.74 -11.51 -3.32
C GLY A 207 14.20 -10.59 -4.46
N ASP A 208 14.41 -11.21 -5.61
CA ASP A 208 14.77 -10.53 -6.84
C ASP A 208 13.54 -10.35 -7.74
N PHE A 209 13.25 -9.10 -8.10
CA PHE A 209 12.26 -8.75 -9.10
C PHE A 209 12.94 -8.68 -10.46
N HIS A 210 12.72 -9.69 -11.29
CA HIS A 210 13.39 -9.84 -12.57
C HIS A 210 13.14 -8.63 -13.47
N ASN A 211 14.23 -8.15 -14.06
CA ASN A 211 14.20 -7.08 -15.04
C ASN A 211 14.25 -7.66 -16.45
N ALA A 212 13.27 -7.31 -17.31
CA ALA A 212 13.20 -7.77 -18.69
C ALA A 212 14.46 -7.39 -19.53
N SER A 213 15.16 -6.33 -19.15
CA SER A 213 16.39 -5.87 -19.83
C SER A 213 17.60 -6.73 -19.53
N ASN A 214 17.56 -7.54 -18.49
CA ASN A 214 18.67 -8.44 -18.15
C ASN A 214 18.39 -9.81 -18.76
N PRO A 215 19.12 -10.22 -19.83
CA PRO A 215 19.00 -11.57 -20.33
C PRO A 215 19.30 -12.52 -19.17
N VAL A 216 18.44 -13.51 -18.99
CA VAL A 216 18.62 -14.56 -17.99
C VAL A 216 20.01 -15.19 -18.25
N GLY A 217 20.95 -15.00 -17.33
CA GLY A 217 22.28 -15.59 -17.42
C GLY A 217 23.46 -14.63 -17.56
N ILE A 218 23.26 -13.32 -17.67
CA ILE A 218 24.40 -12.39 -17.51
C ILE A 218 24.58 -12.13 -16.01
N LYS A 219 25.40 -12.95 -15.38
CA LYS A 219 25.96 -12.68 -14.07
C LYS A 219 26.93 -11.52 -14.22
N VAL A 220 26.68 -10.40 -13.57
CA VAL A 220 27.70 -9.36 -13.42
C VAL A 220 28.64 -9.86 -12.32
N GLU A 221 29.66 -10.56 -12.71
CA GLU A 221 30.75 -10.97 -11.84
C GLU A 221 31.57 -9.72 -11.49
N LYS A 222 31.55 -9.30 -10.26
CA LYS A 222 32.54 -8.34 -9.73
C LYS A 222 33.57 -9.11 -8.95
N GLU A 223 34.78 -9.13 -9.48
CA GLU A 223 35.94 -9.65 -8.79
C GLU A 223 36.39 -8.65 -7.71
N PHE A 224 36.36 -9.05 -6.45
CA PHE A 224 36.96 -8.30 -5.36
C PHE A 224 37.91 -9.21 -4.59
N ASN A 225 39.18 -8.87 -4.57
CA ASN A 225 40.27 -9.65 -3.94
C ASN A 225 40.35 -11.12 -4.39
N GLY A 226 40.11 -11.41 -5.68
CA GLY A 226 40.20 -12.76 -6.22
C GLY A 226 39.05 -13.69 -5.81
N GLN A 227 37.96 -13.17 -5.27
CA GLN A 227 36.74 -13.89 -5.03
C GLN A 227 35.63 -13.33 -5.92
N GLU A 228 34.96 -14.22 -6.65
CA GLU A 228 33.76 -13.89 -7.42
C GLU A 228 32.57 -13.76 -6.47
N PHE A 229 31.91 -12.59 -6.48
CA PHE A 229 30.66 -12.37 -5.78
C PHE A 229 29.54 -12.22 -6.79
N GLU A 230 28.54 -13.06 -6.70
CA GLU A 230 27.26 -12.88 -7.40
C GLU A 230 26.47 -11.78 -6.68
N LEU A 231 26.53 -10.55 -7.19
CA LEU A 231 25.67 -9.45 -6.73
C LEU A 231 24.27 -9.70 -7.28
N ARG A 232 23.43 -10.36 -6.51
CA ARG A 232 21.98 -10.30 -6.69
C ARG A 232 21.50 -9.03 -6.01
N ASP A 233 20.90 -8.13 -6.77
CA ASP A 233 20.18 -6.98 -6.20
C ASP A 233 18.89 -7.46 -5.54
N LEU A 234 19.02 -8.16 -4.41
CA LEU A 234 17.87 -8.61 -3.62
C LEU A 234 17.20 -7.39 -2.99
N SER A 235 15.94 -7.19 -3.35
CA SER A 235 15.08 -6.23 -2.65
C SER A 235 14.57 -6.87 -1.36
N GLY A 236 14.95 -6.29 -0.22
CA GLY A 236 14.61 -6.80 1.10
C GLY A 236 13.49 -6.04 1.79
N ASN A 237 13.32 -6.35 3.07
CA ASN A 237 12.32 -5.74 3.93
C ASN A 237 12.33 -4.19 3.88
N ARG A 238 11.15 -3.58 3.80
CA ARG A 238 10.92 -2.13 3.64
C ARG A 238 11.37 -1.54 2.31
N THR A 239 11.49 -2.35 1.27
CA THR A 239 11.82 -1.89 -0.08
C THR A 239 10.57 -1.70 -0.92
N LEU A 240 10.45 -0.54 -1.53
CA LEU A 240 9.53 -0.24 -2.62
C LEU A 240 10.18 -0.60 -3.95
N VAL A 241 9.46 -1.33 -4.79
CA VAL A 241 9.84 -1.64 -6.18
C VAL A 241 8.76 -1.11 -7.11
N VAL A 242 9.11 -0.20 -7.99
CA VAL A 242 8.19 0.39 -8.99
C VAL A 242 8.47 -0.20 -10.35
N PHE A 243 7.42 -0.59 -11.06
CA PHE A 243 7.51 -1.24 -12.36
C PHE A 243 7.27 -0.27 -13.51
N ASP A 244 7.90 -0.56 -14.65
CA ASP A 244 7.58 0.03 -15.94
C ASP A 244 6.54 -0.83 -16.68
N ASN A 245 6.32 -0.62 -17.97
CA ASN A 245 5.32 -1.31 -18.75
C ASN A 245 5.69 -2.79 -19.02
N GLY A 246 4.69 -3.64 -19.01
CA GLY A 246 4.74 -5.06 -19.26
C GLY A 246 3.43 -5.71 -18.86
N ASP A 247 3.28 -7.03 -19.05
CA ASP A 247 2.05 -7.78 -18.76
C ASP A 247 2.23 -8.82 -17.64
N GLU A 248 3.41 -8.91 -17.04
CA GLU A 248 3.67 -9.76 -15.87
C GLU A 248 4.79 -9.21 -14.97
N VAL A 249 4.70 -9.51 -13.68
CA VAL A 249 5.77 -9.30 -12.69
C VAL A 249 6.36 -10.67 -12.34
N ALA A 250 7.69 -10.79 -12.38
CA ALA A 250 8.40 -12.04 -12.09
C ALA A 250 9.27 -11.86 -10.85
N VAL A 251 9.15 -12.78 -9.89
CA VAL A 251 9.80 -12.69 -8.58
C VAL A 251 10.48 -14.01 -8.24
N GLN A 252 11.75 -13.96 -7.89
CA GLN A 252 12.51 -15.04 -7.29
C GLN A 252 12.66 -14.77 -5.79
N ALA A 253 12.03 -15.59 -4.94
CA ALA A 253 12.20 -15.47 -3.50
C ALA A 253 13.62 -15.83 -3.05
N GLY A 254 14.12 -15.12 -2.04
CA GLY A 254 15.37 -15.42 -1.38
C GLY A 254 15.32 -16.65 -0.47
N GLU A 255 16.39 -16.88 0.31
CA GLU A 255 16.53 -18.06 1.15
C GLU A 255 15.50 -18.16 2.30
N LYS A 256 14.93 -17.05 2.70
CA LYS A 256 13.90 -16.98 3.77
C LYS A 256 12.47 -16.85 3.23
N GLY A 257 12.33 -16.85 1.89
CA GLY A 257 11.07 -16.46 1.27
C GLY A 257 10.92 -14.94 1.18
N ILE A 258 9.83 -14.51 0.58
CA ILE A 258 9.48 -13.08 0.46
C ILE A 258 7.99 -12.89 0.71
N ARG A 259 7.62 -11.81 1.41
CA ARG A 259 6.24 -11.35 1.49
C ARG A 259 6.16 -9.88 1.13
N PHE A 260 5.24 -9.55 0.27
CA PHE A 260 5.08 -8.20 -0.27
C PHE A 260 3.64 -7.89 -0.62
N LEU A 261 3.31 -6.61 -0.63
CA LEU A 261 2.09 -6.11 -1.25
C LEU A 261 2.37 -5.89 -2.73
N LEU A 262 1.51 -6.40 -3.61
CA LEU A 262 1.48 -6.05 -5.03
C LEU A 262 0.24 -5.22 -5.28
N ILE A 263 0.43 -3.96 -5.63
CA ILE A 263 -0.64 -2.98 -5.74
C ILE A 263 -0.60 -2.35 -7.13
N SER A 264 -1.76 -2.29 -7.78
CA SER A 264 -1.92 -1.65 -9.08
C SER A 264 -3.25 -0.90 -9.18
N GLY A 265 -3.32 0.08 -10.08
CA GLY A 265 -4.56 0.81 -10.36
C GLY A 265 -4.53 1.50 -11.71
N THR A 266 -5.72 1.83 -12.22
CA THR A 266 -5.86 2.60 -13.45
C THR A 266 -5.49 4.06 -13.18
N PRO A 267 -4.48 4.63 -13.86
CA PRO A 267 -4.08 6.02 -13.66
C PRO A 267 -5.21 6.99 -13.99
N ILE A 268 -5.49 7.93 -13.09
CA ILE A 268 -6.53 8.97 -13.27
C ILE A 268 -6.08 10.04 -14.23
N LYS A 269 -4.78 10.37 -14.24
CA LYS A 269 -4.16 11.39 -15.12
C LYS A 269 -4.78 12.79 -14.99
N GLU A 270 -5.29 13.13 -13.83
CA GLU A 270 -5.83 14.45 -13.50
C GLU A 270 -4.86 15.25 -12.63
N PRO A 271 -4.98 16.59 -12.57
CA PRO A 271 -4.18 17.41 -11.67
C PRO A 271 -4.39 17.03 -10.19
N VAL A 272 -3.30 17.04 -9.43
CA VAL A 272 -3.30 16.77 -7.99
C VAL A 272 -2.90 18.05 -7.25
N ALA A 273 -3.88 18.74 -6.67
CA ALA A 273 -3.65 19.85 -5.74
C ALA A 273 -3.76 19.32 -4.31
N TRP A 274 -2.62 19.10 -3.67
CA TRP A 274 -2.52 18.43 -2.38
C TRP A 274 -2.09 19.42 -1.28
N HIS A 275 -2.92 19.55 -0.24
CA HIS A 275 -2.60 20.34 0.95
C HIS A 275 -3.03 19.60 2.22
N GLY A 276 -2.05 19.12 3.00
CA GLY A 276 -2.31 18.31 4.18
C GLY A 276 -3.19 17.08 3.84
N PRO A 277 -4.31 16.87 4.53
CA PRO A 277 -5.19 15.72 4.32
C PRO A 277 -6.23 15.93 3.19
N ILE A 278 -6.14 17.01 2.43
CA ILE A 278 -7.10 17.42 1.40
C ILE A 278 -6.43 17.34 0.03
N VAL A 279 -7.05 16.61 -0.91
CA VAL A 279 -6.56 16.48 -2.29
C VAL A 279 -7.68 16.79 -3.28
N MET A 280 -7.49 17.88 -4.03
CA MET A 280 -8.46 18.38 -5.01
C MET A 280 -7.77 18.59 -6.38
N LEU A 281 -8.49 19.15 -7.35
CA LEU A 281 -7.97 19.43 -8.69
C LEU A 281 -7.22 20.75 -8.80
N SER A 282 -7.48 21.68 -7.88
CA SER A 282 -6.85 22.99 -7.85
C SER A 282 -6.68 23.49 -6.42
N VAL A 283 -5.70 24.37 -6.21
CA VAL A 283 -5.45 24.99 -4.91
C VAL A 283 -6.60 25.84 -4.39
N SER A 284 -7.43 26.39 -5.26
CA SER A 284 -8.62 27.15 -4.87
C SER A 284 -9.59 26.31 -4.05
N TYR A 285 -9.72 25.01 -4.36
CA TYR A 285 -10.56 24.08 -3.62
C TYR A 285 -9.91 23.51 -2.36
N THR A 286 -8.59 23.52 -2.26
CA THR A 286 -7.89 23.12 -1.04
C THR A 286 -7.92 24.21 0.03
N HIS A 287 -8.03 25.47 -0.37
CA HIS A 287 -8.14 26.65 0.52
C HIS A 287 -9.58 27.06 0.82
N LEU A 288 -10.54 26.75 -0.07
CA LEU A 288 -11.94 27.04 0.13
C LEU A 288 -12.61 25.95 0.98
N THR A 289 -12.74 26.27 2.23
CA THR A 289 -13.66 25.66 3.18
C THR A 289 -13.43 24.19 3.53
N LEU A 290 -12.63 23.97 4.55
CA LEU A 290 -13.18 23.12 5.60
C LEU A 290 -14.57 23.72 5.93
N PRO A 291 -15.67 22.98 5.82
CA PRO A 291 -16.92 23.47 6.41
C PRO A 291 -16.57 23.82 7.84
N THR A 292 -16.95 25.01 8.27
CA THR A 292 -16.83 25.47 9.65
C THR A 292 -17.70 24.55 10.51
N ILE A 293 -17.22 23.37 10.82
CA ILE A 293 -17.78 22.50 11.85
C ILE A 293 -17.04 22.87 13.14
N TYR A 294 -17.14 24.17 13.48
CA TYR A 294 -16.99 24.66 14.82
C TYR A 294 -18.35 25.20 15.25
N SER A 295 -19.20 24.30 15.65
CA SER A 295 -20.28 24.58 16.59
C SER A 295 -20.84 23.26 17.07
N VAL A 296 -20.29 22.73 18.12
CA VAL A 296 -20.91 22.50 19.43
C VAL A 296 -19.81 22.14 20.39
#